data_03eabd4658c5433e9fc8f86e2856dac5
#
_entry.id   03eabd4658c5433e9fc8f86e2856dac5
#
_cell.length_a   1.000
_cell.length_b   1.000
_cell.length_c   1.000
_cell.angle_alpha   90.00
_cell.angle_beta   90.00
_cell.angle_gamma   90.00
#
_symmetry.space_group_name_H-M   'P 1'
#
loop_
_entity.id
_entity.type
_entity.pdbx_description
1 polymer ?
#
loop_
_entity_poly.entity_id
_entity_poly.type
_entity_poly.pdbx_seq_one_letter_code
_entity_poly.pdbx_strand_id
1 'polypeptide(L)'
;TKPYFDDQFGREIKWDLPLLGGYAHKSLKNFSPSPSSEFWGQINPGVIKEIVRNKPDLLLVYGWNSLTNWLAFVTAFCFGVPVVLHGENPLNQELLKNRIRLAIKRLILTPLFGCVSAFLYIGEENRKFYEYYGVPHKKLFLSPYAVENDRLIGAIDKPREGRGELRRRLGINEDGVVILFVGKLIDKKRPMDLLMAYENLKDSNKVLVFVGDGILKTALEKYVDERDVKNVHFVGFQNQTELPKFYAAADIFVLPSGVGETWGLVVNEAMCFSLPVIVSNMVGCGKSLVHHGQNGFIFELGNVEELTGFLDNLMADKNKLNSFGRESFKIVQRFSYKEDINGLLQALDYINNKNHL
;
A
#
# COMPACT_ATOMS: atom_id res chain seq x y z
N THR A 1 -7.16 -0.75 20.16
CA THR A 1 -7.76 -1.88 19.39
C THR A 1 -7.63 -3.16 20.18
N LYS A 2 -8.65 -4.03 20.16
CA LYS A 2 -8.54 -5.36 20.77
C LYS A 2 -7.53 -6.18 19.95
N PRO A 3 -6.71 -7.03 20.60
CA PRO A 3 -5.86 -7.97 19.89
C PRO A 3 -6.72 -8.89 19.00
N TYR A 4 -6.18 -9.26 17.83
CA TYR A 4 -6.80 -10.24 16.94
C TYR A 4 -5.72 -11.14 16.33
N PHE A 5 -6.07 -12.39 16.06
CA PHE A 5 -5.17 -13.32 15.40
C PHE A 5 -5.17 -13.04 13.88
N ASP A 6 -3.98 -12.82 13.32
CA ASP A 6 -3.81 -12.64 11.87
C ASP A 6 -3.17 -13.91 11.30
N ASP A 7 -3.96 -14.67 10.54
CA ASP A 7 -3.53 -15.96 9.97
C ASP A 7 -2.29 -15.84 9.06
N GLN A 8 -2.12 -14.68 8.39
CA GLN A 8 -0.99 -14.47 7.47
C GLN A 8 0.30 -14.12 8.20
N PHE A 9 0.21 -13.46 9.38
CA PHE A 9 1.35 -13.30 10.28
C PHE A 9 1.57 -14.53 11.18
N GLY A 10 0.57 -15.41 11.29
CA GLY A 10 0.61 -16.58 12.17
C GLY A 10 0.68 -16.23 13.68
N ARG A 11 0.17 -15.05 14.07
CA ARG A 11 0.26 -14.53 15.44
C ARG A 11 -0.84 -13.55 15.80
N GLU A 12 -1.00 -13.30 17.09
CA GLU A 12 -1.86 -12.24 17.58
C GLU A 12 -1.22 -10.86 17.34
N ILE A 13 -2.00 -9.94 16.75
CA ILE A 13 -1.60 -8.57 16.46
C ILE A 13 -2.38 -7.60 17.34
N LYS A 14 -1.68 -6.66 17.95
CA LYS A 14 -2.24 -5.50 18.64
C LYS A 14 -1.53 -4.25 18.13
N TRP A 15 -2.27 -3.40 17.45
CA TRP A 15 -1.73 -2.12 17.01
C TRP A 15 -1.49 -1.19 18.19
N ASP A 16 -0.34 -0.53 18.21
CA ASP A 16 0.09 0.42 19.24
C ASP A 16 -0.43 1.86 18.99
N LEU A 17 -1.11 2.09 17.86
CA LEU A 17 -1.76 3.35 17.52
C LEU A 17 -3.30 3.26 17.62
N PRO A 18 -4.01 4.35 18.03
CA PRO A 18 -5.46 4.37 18.07
C PRO A 18 -6.05 4.45 16.66
N LEU A 19 -6.81 3.42 16.23
CA LEU A 19 -7.42 3.39 14.89
C LEU A 19 -8.81 4.02 14.81
N LEU A 20 -9.51 4.18 15.95
CA LEU A 20 -10.89 4.66 16.02
C LEU A 20 -11.04 5.92 16.90
N GLY A 21 -9.95 6.67 17.08
CA GLY A 21 -9.95 7.92 17.85
C GLY A 21 -10.18 9.15 16.97
N GLY A 22 -10.77 10.21 17.55
CA GLY A 22 -10.84 11.53 16.91
C GLY A 22 -12.04 11.76 15.98
N TYR A 23 -12.91 10.77 15.73
CA TYR A 23 -14.13 10.93 14.93
C TYR A 23 -15.28 10.08 15.46
N ALA A 24 -16.53 10.52 15.19
CA ALA A 24 -17.72 9.78 15.54
C ALA A 24 -17.82 8.51 14.67
N HIS A 25 -18.00 7.35 15.29
CA HIS A 25 -18.14 6.09 14.58
C HIS A 25 -19.25 5.24 15.18
N LYS A 26 -19.82 4.35 14.37
CA LYS A 26 -20.85 3.41 14.77
C LYS A 26 -20.61 2.06 14.11
N SER A 27 -20.52 1.04 14.93
CA SER A 27 -20.44 -0.35 14.46
C SER A 27 -21.83 -0.88 14.12
N LEU A 28 -21.98 -1.44 12.93
CA LEU A 28 -23.22 -2.11 12.51
C LEU A 28 -23.12 -3.61 12.77
N LYS A 29 -24.22 -4.21 13.24
CA LYS A 29 -24.30 -5.66 13.44
C LYS A 29 -24.14 -6.38 12.09
N ASN A 30 -23.20 -7.34 12.05
CA ASN A 30 -23.03 -8.22 10.91
C ASN A 30 -23.91 -9.47 11.08
N PHE A 31 -24.67 -9.81 10.04
CA PHE A 31 -25.56 -10.97 9.98
C PHE A 31 -25.01 -12.09 9.10
N SER A 32 -23.77 -11.96 8.61
CA SER A 32 -23.14 -13.04 7.86
C SER A 32 -22.96 -14.27 8.74
N PRO A 33 -23.31 -15.47 8.25
CA PRO A 33 -23.03 -16.74 8.94
C PRO A 33 -21.52 -17.06 8.99
N SER A 34 -20.73 -16.46 8.07
CA SER A 34 -19.28 -16.61 8.00
C SER A 34 -18.63 -15.22 7.79
N PRO A 35 -18.45 -14.42 8.86
CA PRO A 35 -17.82 -13.10 8.75
C PRO A 35 -16.42 -13.16 8.15
N SER A 36 -16.19 -12.41 7.06
CA SER A 36 -14.92 -12.34 6.37
C SER A 36 -14.82 -11.04 5.55
N SER A 37 -13.73 -10.82 4.85
CA SER A 37 -13.57 -9.72 3.88
C SER A 37 -14.21 -10.00 2.52
N GLU A 38 -14.78 -11.20 2.31
CA GLU A 38 -15.46 -11.59 1.09
C GLU A 38 -16.86 -10.96 0.97
N PHE A 39 -17.44 -11.02 -0.24
CA PHE A 39 -18.72 -10.36 -0.55
C PHE A 39 -19.83 -10.67 0.44
N TRP A 40 -20.03 -11.96 0.77
CA TRP A 40 -21.06 -12.43 1.71
C TRP A 40 -20.60 -12.42 3.18
N GLY A 41 -19.34 -12.08 3.43
CA GLY A 41 -18.77 -11.99 4.77
C GLY A 41 -19.21 -10.74 5.54
N GLN A 42 -19.75 -9.74 4.83
CA GLN A 42 -20.20 -8.47 5.41
C GLN A 42 -21.66 -8.20 5.00
N ILE A 43 -22.61 -8.56 5.88
CA ILE A 43 -24.04 -8.38 5.70
C ILE A 43 -24.57 -7.51 6.85
N ASN A 44 -24.57 -6.19 6.65
CA ASN A 44 -24.94 -5.22 7.66
C ASN A 44 -26.17 -4.38 7.23
N PRO A 45 -27.41 -4.93 7.26
CA PRO A 45 -28.61 -4.23 6.77
C PRO A 45 -28.95 -2.97 7.58
N GLY A 46 -28.33 -2.81 8.76
CA GLY A 46 -28.42 -1.58 9.53
C GLY A 46 -27.96 -0.32 8.77
N VAL A 47 -27.14 -0.46 7.71
CA VAL A 47 -26.71 0.66 6.86
C VAL A 47 -27.90 1.37 6.21
N ILE A 48 -28.94 0.64 5.81
CA ILE A 48 -30.18 1.20 5.25
C ILE A 48 -30.80 2.17 6.25
N LYS A 49 -30.98 1.71 7.51
CA LYS A 49 -31.57 2.54 8.57
C LYS A 49 -30.75 3.80 8.85
N GLU A 50 -29.42 3.70 8.84
CA GLU A 50 -28.55 4.85 9.09
C GLU A 50 -28.67 5.88 7.97
N ILE A 51 -28.67 5.47 6.71
CA ILE A 51 -28.82 6.38 5.57
C ILE A 51 -30.19 7.06 5.58
N VAL A 52 -31.27 6.28 5.76
CA VAL A 52 -32.64 6.81 5.71
C VAL A 52 -32.95 7.79 6.87
N ARG A 53 -32.43 7.48 8.08
CA ARG A 53 -32.66 8.32 9.26
C ARG A 53 -31.85 9.60 9.27
N ASN A 54 -30.55 9.48 8.95
CA ASN A 54 -29.62 10.60 9.07
C ASN A 54 -29.65 11.50 7.83
N LYS A 55 -30.14 10.99 6.68
CA LYS A 55 -30.20 11.73 5.39
C LYS A 55 -28.91 12.51 5.13
N PRO A 56 -27.75 11.82 5.02
CA PRO A 56 -26.49 12.52 4.85
C PRO A 56 -26.47 13.29 3.53
N ASP A 57 -25.82 14.45 3.50
CA ASP A 57 -25.64 15.24 2.29
C ASP A 57 -24.77 14.53 1.25
N LEU A 58 -23.93 13.59 1.72
CA LEU A 58 -23.04 12.76 0.91
C LEU A 58 -22.73 11.44 1.60
N LEU A 59 -22.58 10.39 0.80
CA LEU A 59 -22.11 9.08 1.24
C LEU A 59 -20.77 8.74 0.59
N LEU A 60 -19.69 8.68 1.39
CA LEU A 60 -18.40 8.14 0.94
C LEU A 60 -18.38 6.62 1.18
N VAL A 61 -18.18 5.83 0.12
CA VAL A 61 -18.15 4.38 0.18
C VAL A 61 -16.78 3.86 -0.25
N TYR A 62 -16.18 2.99 0.58
CA TYR A 62 -14.93 2.32 0.29
C TYR A 62 -15.17 0.97 -0.38
N GLY A 63 -14.90 0.92 -1.70
CA GLY A 63 -15.04 -0.29 -2.51
C GLY A 63 -16.49 -0.71 -2.78
N TRP A 64 -16.63 -1.89 -3.39
CA TRP A 64 -17.93 -2.51 -3.76
C TRP A 64 -17.94 -4.01 -3.53
N ASN A 65 -17.00 -4.51 -2.76
CA ASN A 65 -16.73 -5.95 -2.56
C ASN A 65 -17.55 -6.58 -1.44
N SER A 66 -18.56 -5.90 -0.91
CA SER A 66 -19.44 -6.46 0.13
C SER A 66 -20.91 -6.19 -0.16
N LEU A 67 -21.79 -7.08 0.32
CA LEU A 67 -23.25 -6.86 0.24
C LEU A 67 -23.64 -5.55 0.96
N THR A 68 -22.98 -5.22 2.06
CA THR A 68 -23.23 -3.95 2.78
C THR A 68 -23.00 -2.74 1.88
N ASN A 69 -21.95 -2.72 1.07
CA ASN A 69 -21.69 -1.62 0.13
C ASN A 69 -22.79 -1.51 -0.92
N TRP A 70 -23.28 -2.65 -1.44
CA TRP A 70 -24.40 -2.66 -2.40
C TRP A 70 -25.71 -2.17 -1.78
N LEU A 71 -26.02 -2.56 -0.53
CA LEU A 71 -27.15 -2.01 0.19
C LEU A 71 -27.02 -0.50 0.39
N ALA A 72 -25.83 0.00 0.68
CA ALA A 72 -25.55 1.42 0.79
C ALA A 72 -25.78 2.15 -0.55
N PHE A 73 -25.25 1.63 -1.67
CA PHE A 73 -25.47 2.22 -3.00
C PHE A 73 -26.94 2.29 -3.37
N VAL A 74 -27.66 1.16 -3.26
CA VAL A 74 -29.09 1.09 -3.61
C VAL A 74 -29.89 2.06 -2.74
N THR A 75 -29.64 2.08 -1.43
CA THR A 75 -30.34 2.98 -0.52
C THR A 75 -30.04 4.45 -0.84
N ALA A 76 -28.77 4.82 -1.03
CA ALA A 76 -28.38 6.17 -1.38
C ALA A 76 -29.04 6.62 -2.68
N PHE A 77 -29.04 5.76 -3.70
CA PHE A 77 -29.69 6.02 -4.99
C PHE A 77 -31.20 6.24 -4.84
N CYS A 78 -31.90 5.35 -4.11
CA CYS A 78 -33.35 5.48 -3.89
C CYS A 78 -33.76 6.75 -3.12
N PHE A 79 -32.88 7.25 -2.25
CA PHE A 79 -33.15 8.44 -1.44
C PHE A 79 -32.45 9.71 -1.94
N GLY A 80 -31.87 9.68 -3.14
CA GLY A 80 -31.23 10.84 -3.76
C GLY A 80 -29.96 11.33 -3.04
N VAL A 81 -29.30 10.48 -2.26
CA VAL A 81 -28.04 10.82 -1.57
C VAL A 81 -26.88 10.66 -2.56
N PRO A 82 -26.09 11.72 -2.83
CA PRO A 82 -24.90 11.61 -3.67
C PRO A 82 -23.89 10.63 -3.11
N VAL A 83 -23.29 9.81 -3.99
CA VAL A 83 -22.27 8.84 -3.60
C VAL A 83 -20.92 9.23 -4.18
N VAL A 84 -19.91 9.27 -3.33
CA VAL A 84 -18.49 9.28 -3.71
C VAL A 84 -17.93 7.89 -3.46
N LEU A 85 -17.30 7.31 -4.47
CA LEU A 85 -16.69 5.99 -4.39
C LEU A 85 -15.18 6.10 -4.31
N HIS A 86 -14.59 5.50 -3.28
CA HIS A 86 -13.16 5.31 -3.14
C HIS A 86 -12.82 3.82 -3.34
N GLY A 87 -11.92 3.50 -4.28
CA GLY A 87 -11.50 2.12 -4.55
C GLY A 87 -10.01 2.05 -4.82
N GLU A 88 -9.46 0.84 -4.76
CA GLU A 88 -8.01 0.60 -4.77
C GLU A 88 -7.54 -0.24 -5.96
N ASN A 89 -8.44 -0.69 -6.83
CA ASN A 89 -8.13 -1.67 -7.86
C ASN A 89 -7.19 -1.10 -8.93
N PRO A 90 -5.99 -1.65 -9.14
CA PRO A 90 -5.09 -1.24 -10.20
C PRO A 90 -5.42 -1.96 -11.53
N LEU A 91 -5.34 -1.24 -12.66
CA LEU A 91 -5.69 -1.78 -13.98
C LEU A 91 -4.73 -2.87 -14.44
N ASN A 92 -3.42 -2.73 -14.19
CA ASN A 92 -2.43 -3.73 -14.59
C ASN A 92 -2.75 -5.13 -14.06
N GLN A 93 -3.22 -5.23 -12.83
CA GLN A 93 -3.64 -6.50 -12.22
C GLN A 93 -5.03 -6.94 -12.70
N GLU A 94 -5.93 -6.00 -12.96
CA GLU A 94 -7.27 -6.28 -13.47
C GLU A 94 -7.19 -7.01 -14.83
N LEU A 95 -6.32 -6.55 -15.72
CA LEU A 95 -6.14 -7.10 -17.07
C LEU A 95 -5.55 -8.52 -17.11
N LEU A 96 -5.02 -9.03 -15.99
CA LEU A 96 -4.58 -10.42 -15.87
C LEU A 96 -5.76 -11.41 -15.81
N LYS A 97 -6.97 -10.93 -15.56
CA LYS A 97 -8.17 -11.76 -15.51
C LYS A 97 -8.60 -12.19 -16.91
N ASN A 98 -9.25 -13.35 -17.00
CA ASN A 98 -9.76 -13.80 -18.30
C ASN A 98 -10.84 -12.86 -18.85
N ARG A 99 -10.98 -12.86 -20.18
CA ARG A 99 -11.90 -11.95 -20.91
C ARG A 99 -13.36 -12.07 -20.48
N ILE A 100 -13.82 -13.29 -20.12
CA ILE A 100 -15.20 -13.53 -19.69
C ILE A 100 -15.45 -12.84 -18.35
N ARG A 101 -14.51 -13.00 -17.38
CA ARG A 101 -14.61 -12.33 -16.07
C ARG A 101 -14.61 -10.80 -16.23
N LEU A 102 -13.78 -10.27 -17.11
CA LEU A 102 -13.74 -8.84 -17.39
C LEU A 102 -15.07 -8.36 -18.01
N ALA A 103 -15.64 -9.12 -18.95
CA ALA A 103 -16.93 -8.78 -19.58
C ALA A 103 -18.08 -8.80 -18.55
N ILE A 104 -18.17 -9.83 -17.72
CA ILE A 104 -19.18 -9.93 -16.64
C ILE A 104 -19.02 -8.76 -15.68
N LYS A 105 -17.78 -8.49 -15.24
CA LYS A 105 -17.50 -7.38 -14.33
C LYS A 105 -17.87 -6.02 -14.93
N ARG A 106 -17.62 -5.83 -16.24
CA ARG A 106 -18.02 -4.63 -16.97
C ARG A 106 -19.53 -4.46 -17.01
N LEU A 107 -20.28 -5.54 -17.25
CA LEU A 107 -21.75 -5.53 -17.24
C LEU A 107 -22.31 -5.08 -15.90
N ILE A 108 -21.61 -5.40 -14.78
CA ILE A 108 -22.04 -5.06 -13.41
C ILE A 108 -21.55 -3.67 -13.02
N LEU A 109 -20.25 -3.36 -13.24
CA LEU A 109 -19.65 -2.13 -12.74
C LEU A 109 -20.03 -0.90 -13.55
N THR A 110 -20.20 -1.01 -14.87
CA THR A 110 -20.54 0.16 -15.71
C THR A 110 -21.87 0.81 -15.28
N PRO A 111 -22.98 0.07 -15.07
CA PRO A 111 -24.20 0.64 -14.52
C PRO A 111 -24.03 1.21 -13.12
N LEU A 112 -23.36 0.48 -12.22
CA LEU A 112 -23.09 0.96 -10.87
C LEU A 112 -22.34 2.29 -10.89
N PHE A 113 -21.26 2.37 -11.69
CA PHE A 113 -20.43 3.57 -11.81
C PHE A 113 -21.19 4.73 -12.47
N GLY A 114 -22.18 4.43 -13.32
CA GLY A 114 -23.08 5.43 -13.86
C GLY A 114 -23.87 6.19 -12.80
N CYS A 115 -24.26 5.48 -11.71
CA CYS A 115 -25.01 6.04 -10.59
C CYS A 115 -24.13 6.78 -9.56
N VAL A 116 -22.80 6.58 -9.56
CA VAL A 116 -21.88 7.25 -8.64
C VAL A 116 -21.64 8.69 -9.09
N SER A 117 -21.68 9.62 -8.13
CA SER A 117 -21.56 11.06 -8.40
C SER A 117 -20.12 11.47 -8.69
N ALA A 118 -19.15 10.98 -7.90
CA ALA A 118 -17.72 11.22 -8.08
C ALA A 118 -16.88 10.02 -7.59
N PHE A 119 -15.63 9.95 -8.03
CA PHE A 119 -14.70 8.88 -7.69
C PHE A 119 -13.40 9.46 -7.15
N LEU A 120 -12.93 8.88 -6.06
CA LEU A 120 -11.60 9.14 -5.53
C LEU A 120 -10.67 8.03 -6.01
N TYR A 121 -9.61 8.41 -6.70
CA TYR A 121 -8.58 7.46 -7.13
C TYR A 121 -7.26 7.72 -6.39
N ILE A 122 -6.57 6.64 -6.04
CA ILE A 122 -5.38 6.68 -5.19
C ILE A 122 -4.07 6.89 -5.97
N GLY A 123 -4.10 6.63 -7.29
CA GLY A 123 -2.93 6.74 -8.16
C GLY A 123 -3.24 6.31 -9.59
N GLU A 124 -2.22 6.32 -10.44
CA GLU A 124 -2.32 6.19 -11.89
C GLU A 124 -3.00 4.89 -12.36
N GLU A 125 -2.61 3.73 -11.82
CA GLU A 125 -3.21 2.45 -12.21
C GLU A 125 -4.68 2.33 -11.76
N ASN A 126 -5.03 2.93 -10.62
CA ASN A 126 -6.41 2.97 -10.15
C ASN A 126 -7.26 3.96 -10.96
N ARG A 127 -6.71 5.12 -11.37
CA ARG A 127 -7.38 6.04 -12.30
C ARG A 127 -7.74 5.33 -13.60
N LYS A 128 -6.76 4.64 -14.22
CA LYS A 128 -6.96 3.85 -15.45
C LYS A 128 -8.00 2.75 -15.28
N PHE A 129 -8.08 2.14 -14.11
CA PHE A 129 -9.12 1.16 -13.80
C PHE A 129 -10.52 1.77 -13.93
N TYR A 130 -10.78 2.94 -13.36
CA TYR A 130 -12.06 3.61 -13.48
C TYR A 130 -12.36 4.01 -14.93
N GLU A 131 -11.40 4.57 -15.62
CA GLU A 131 -11.52 4.93 -17.06
C GLU A 131 -11.85 3.70 -17.90
N TYR A 132 -11.20 2.56 -17.66
CA TYR A 132 -11.47 1.28 -18.35
C TYR A 132 -12.91 0.82 -18.17
N TYR A 133 -13.53 1.06 -17.02
CA TYR A 133 -14.94 0.76 -16.75
C TYR A 133 -15.90 1.90 -17.13
N GLY A 134 -15.45 2.92 -17.87
CA GLY A 134 -16.28 3.94 -18.48
C GLY A 134 -16.56 5.16 -17.61
N VAL A 135 -15.81 5.36 -16.52
CA VAL A 135 -15.94 6.58 -15.72
C VAL A 135 -15.32 7.76 -16.45
N PRO A 136 -16.08 8.84 -16.72
CA PRO A 136 -15.54 10.01 -17.39
C PRO A 136 -14.57 10.78 -16.49
N HIS A 137 -13.50 11.32 -17.10
CA HIS A 137 -12.40 12.00 -16.39
C HIS A 137 -12.89 13.12 -15.43
N LYS A 138 -13.95 13.85 -15.79
CA LYS A 138 -14.53 14.91 -14.97
C LYS A 138 -15.12 14.45 -13.63
N LYS A 139 -15.31 13.13 -13.43
CA LYS A 139 -15.78 12.55 -12.18
C LYS A 139 -14.63 11.96 -11.35
N LEU A 140 -13.38 12.01 -11.81
CA LEU A 140 -12.21 11.40 -11.18
C LEU A 140 -11.39 12.46 -10.44
N PHE A 141 -11.19 12.26 -9.14
CA PHE A 141 -10.44 13.15 -8.27
C PHE A 141 -9.31 12.39 -7.57
N LEU A 142 -8.10 12.93 -7.59
CA LEU A 142 -6.95 12.32 -6.94
C LEU A 142 -7.09 12.48 -5.42
N SER A 143 -7.18 11.38 -4.71
CA SER A 143 -7.17 11.26 -3.25
C SER A 143 -6.11 10.21 -2.92
N PRO A 144 -4.82 10.63 -2.91
CA PRO A 144 -3.71 9.68 -2.89
C PRO A 144 -3.61 8.97 -1.55
N TYR A 145 -3.27 7.69 -1.57
CA TYR A 145 -2.93 7.00 -0.34
C TYR A 145 -1.72 7.65 0.32
N ALA A 146 -1.91 7.98 1.58
CA ALA A 146 -0.94 8.65 2.43
C ALA A 146 -0.65 7.82 3.70
N VAL A 147 0.49 8.06 4.27
CA VAL A 147 0.87 7.63 5.61
C VAL A 147 0.97 8.85 6.51
N GLU A 148 1.27 8.67 7.79
CA GLU A 148 1.54 9.79 8.70
C GLU A 148 2.91 10.41 8.40
N ASN A 149 3.03 11.10 7.24
CA ASN A 149 4.29 11.66 6.75
C ASN A 149 5.00 12.49 7.83
N ASP A 150 4.27 13.40 8.49
CA ASP A 150 4.84 14.28 9.52
C ASP A 150 5.41 13.49 10.71
N ARG A 151 4.74 12.43 11.14
CA ARG A 151 5.23 11.55 12.21
C ARG A 151 6.48 10.79 11.78
N LEU A 152 6.50 10.26 10.55
CA LEU A 152 7.63 9.50 10.02
C LEU A 152 8.83 10.43 9.78
N ILE A 153 8.61 11.61 9.20
CA ILE A 153 9.65 12.60 8.95
C ILE A 153 10.20 13.13 10.28
N GLY A 154 9.33 13.47 11.24
CA GLY A 154 9.75 13.90 12.57
C GLY A 154 10.50 12.82 13.39
N ALA A 155 10.40 11.56 12.99
CA ALA A 155 11.22 10.49 13.57
C ALA A 155 12.68 10.51 13.07
N ILE A 156 12.96 11.16 11.93
CA ILE A 156 14.32 11.34 11.39
C ILE A 156 15.11 12.35 12.22
N ASP A 157 14.42 13.38 12.74
CA ASP A 157 15.03 14.48 13.53
C ASP A 157 15.40 14.06 14.96
N LYS A 158 14.86 12.93 15.43
CA LYS A 158 15.35 12.30 16.66
C LYS A 158 16.74 11.72 16.39
N PRO A 159 17.73 11.98 17.26
CA PRO A 159 19.14 11.96 16.91
C PRO A 159 19.54 10.70 16.14
N ARG A 160 20.50 10.87 15.20
CA ARG A 160 21.19 9.82 14.43
C ARG A 160 21.73 8.63 15.28
N GLU A 161 21.65 8.73 16.60
CA GLU A 161 21.91 7.66 17.54
C GLU A 161 21.13 6.37 17.21
N GLY A 162 19.84 6.47 16.81
CA GLY A 162 19.03 5.31 16.45
C GLY A 162 19.53 4.56 15.19
N ARG A 163 19.98 5.28 14.15
CA ARG A 163 20.55 4.66 12.93
C ARG A 163 21.85 3.91 13.26
N GLY A 164 22.79 4.58 13.90
CA GLY A 164 24.10 4.01 14.24
C GLY A 164 23.99 2.87 15.26
N GLU A 165 23.09 2.98 16.24
CA GLU A 165 22.86 1.94 17.23
C GLU A 165 22.27 0.66 16.61
N LEU A 166 21.22 0.79 15.78
CA LEU A 166 20.63 -0.36 15.11
C LEU A 166 21.63 -1.02 14.17
N ARG A 167 22.40 -0.24 13.39
CA ARG A 167 23.42 -0.78 12.50
C ARG A 167 24.51 -1.53 13.27
N ARG A 168 25.01 -0.97 14.39
CA ARG A 168 25.97 -1.66 15.27
C ARG A 168 25.39 -2.96 15.83
N ARG A 169 24.13 -2.93 16.29
CA ARG A 169 23.46 -4.13 16.84
C ARG A 169 23.30 -5.25 15.82
N LEU A 170 23.10 -4.89 14.55
CA LEU A 170 23.01 -5.82 13.43
C LEU A 170 24.41 -6.16 12.83
N GLY A 171 25.51 -5.70 13.44
CA GLY A 171 26.86 -5.97 12.95
C GLY A 171 27.19 -5.30 11.61
N ILE A 172 26.48 -4.23 11.25
CA ILE A 172 26.63 -3.53 9.98
C ILE A 172 27.78 -2.52 10.06
N ASN A 173 28.75 -2.64 9.17
CA ASN A 173 29.84 -1.68 9.03
C ASN A 173 29.32 -0.31 8.61
N GLU A 174 30.04 0.77 8.91
CA GLU A 174 29.64 2.14 8.56
C GLU A 174 29.39 2.32 7.06
N ASP A 175 30.19 1.67 6.22
CA ASP A 175 30.08 1.72 4.74
C ASP A 175 29.15 0.65 4.14
N GLY A 176 28.63 -0.27 4.95
CA GLY A 176 27.76 -1.35 4.48
C GLY A 176 26.42 -0.82 3.95
N VAL A 177 25.95 -1.34 2.82
CA VAL A 177 24.65 -1.00 2.24
C VAL A 177 23.56 -1.90 2.81
N VAL A 178 22.54 -1.28 3.41
CA VAL A 178 21.40 -1.99 4.00
C VAL A 178 20.23 -1.99 3.03
N ILE A 179 19.86 -3.18 2.58
CA ILE A 179 18.67 -3.43 1.79
C ILE A 179 17.55 -3.84 2.74
N LEU A 180 16.44 -3.11 2.69
CA LEU A 180 15.30 -3.29 3.60
C LEU A 180 14.08 -3.81 2.87
N PHE A 181 13.46 -4.82 3.47
CA PHE A 181 12.11 -5.28 3.16
C PHE A 181 11.23 -5.11 4.40
N VAL A 182 10.02 -4.57 4.23
CA VAL A 182 9.01 -4.46 5.29
C VAL A 182 7.71 -5.06 4.80
N GLY A 183 7.20 -6.07 5.50
CA GLY A 183 5.92 -6.69 5.17
C GLY A 183 5.75 -8.12 5.66
N LYS A 184 4.59 -8.71 5.40
CA LYS A 184 4.33 -10.12 5.69
C LYS A 184 5.24 -11.00 4.84
N LEU A 185 5.83 -12.03 5.43
CA LEU A 185 6.63 -13.02 4.72
C LEU A 185 5.71 -14.12 4.13
N ILE A 186 5.02 -13.76 3.04
CA ILE A 186 4.03 -14.60 2.34
C ILE A 186 4.27 -14.57 0.83
N ASP A 187 3.71 -15.55 0.08
CA ASP A 187 3.90 -15.69 -1.36
C ASP A 187 3.59 -14.42 -2.15
N LYS A 188 2.50 -13.73 -1.80
CA LYS A 188 2.12 -12.46 -2.43
C LYS A 188 3.22 -11.40 -2.35
N LYS A 189 3.98 -11.37 -1.28
CA LYS A 189 5.05 -10.37 -1.03
C LYS A 189 6.40 -10.76 -1.65
N ARG A 190 6.54 -12.01 -2.11
CA ARG A 190 7.70 -12.52 -2.84
C ARG A 190 9.07 -12.25 -2.17
N PRO A 191 9.20 -12.46 -0.84
CA PRO A 191 10.46 -12.20 -0.15
C PRO A 191 11.61 -13.11 -0.65
N MET A 192 11.29 -14.28 -1.21
CA MET A 192 12.28 -15.19 -1.79
C MET A 192 12.97 -14.59 -3.02
N ASP A 193 12.26 -13.86 -3.88
CA ASP A 193 12.86 -13.20 -5.05
C ASP A 193 13.92 -12.18 -4.62
N LEU A 194 13.65 -11.44 -3.53
CA LEU A 194 14.63 -10.51 -2.97
C LEU A 194 15.83 -11.23 -2.37
N LEU A 195 15.59 -12.33 -1.65
CA LEU A 195 16.68 -13.14 -1.06
C LEU A 195 17.60 -13.71 -2.14
N MET A 196 17.03 -14.24 -3.21
CA MET A 196 17.79 -14.75 -4.36
C MET A 196 18.57 -13.64 -5.08
N ALA A 197 17.94 -12.46 -5.27
CA ALA A 197 18.62 -11.32 -5.85
C ALA A 197 19.79 -10.83 -4.97
N TYR A 198 19.58 -10.81 -3.66
CA TYR A 198 20.60 -10.45 -2.68
C TYR A 198 21.80 -11.43 -2.70
N GLU A 199 21.55 -12.73 -2.77
CA GLU A 199 22.62 -13.75 -2.89
C GLU A 199 23.54 -13.45 -4.10
N ASN A 200 22.94 -13.08 -5.25
CA ASN A 200 23.63 -12.84 -6.51
C ASN A 200 24.40 -11.50 -6.59
N LEU A 201 24.25 -10.59 -5.62
CA LEU A 201 24.95 -9.31 -5.62
C LEU A 201 26.46 -9.49 -5.49
N LYS A 202 27.21 -8.69 -6.26
CA LYS A 202 28.67 -8.76 -6.32
C LYS A 202 29.39 -8.18 -5.10
N ASP A 203 28.82 -7.13 -4.52
CA ASP A 203 29.41 -6.46 -3.35
C ASP A 203 29.20 -7.31 -2.10
N SER A 204 30.27 -7.55 -1.35
CA SER A 204 30.25 -8.26 -0.07
C SER A 204 29.86 -7.38 1.12
N ASN A 205 29.97 -6.05 0.98
CA ASN A 205 29.63 -5.08 2.03
C ASN A 205 28.14 -4.73 2.02
N LYS A 206 27.30 -5.75 2.04
CA LYS A 206 25.84 -5.67 1.94
C LYS A 206 25.18 -6.36 3.12
N VAL A 207 24.02 -5.87 3.50
CA VAL A 207 23.17 -6.46 4.53
C VAL A 207 21.73 -6.46 4.06
N LEU A 208 20.99 -7.57 4.24
CA LEU A 208 19.58 -7.69 3.98
C LEU A 208 18.80 -7.79 5.29
N VAL A 209 17.83 -6.90 5.47
CA VAL A 209 16.96 -6.89 6.66
C VAL A 209 15.52 -7.14 6.26
N PHE A 210 14.96 -8.23 6.74
CA PHE A 210 13.54 -8.54 6.65
C PHE A 210 12.83 -8.12 7.93
N VAL A 211 11.92 -7.16 7.83
CA VAL A 211 11.04 -6.71 8.92
C VAL A 211 9.64 -7.24 8.66
N GLY A 212 9.20 -8.16 9.49
CA GLY A 212 7.89 -8.80 9.40
C GLY A 212 7.95 -10.27 9.76
N ASP A 213 6.79 -10.91 9.67
CA ASP A 213 6.63 -12.34 9.97
C ASP A 213 5.69 -12.97 8.94
N GLY A 214 5.58 -14.28 8.92
CA GLY A 214 4.68 -14.99 8.02
C GLY A 214 5.11 -16.41 7.71
N ILE A 215 4.27 -17.13 6.96
CA ILE A 215 4.41 -18.56 6.69
C ILE A 215 5.70 -18.93 5.94
N LEU A 216 6.29 -18.00 5.19
CA LEU A 216 7.54 -18.25 4.45
C LEU A 216 8.80 -18.05 5.29
N LYS A 217 8.72 -17.55 6.53
CA LYS A 217 9.90 -17.24 7.34
C LYS A 217 10.84 -18.44 7.47
N THR A 218 10.32 -19.58 7.89
CA THR A 218 11.13 -20.81 8.05
C THR A 218 11.78 -21.25 6.73
N ALA A 219 11.09 -21.09 5.59
CA ALA A 219 11.65 -21.43 4.29
C ALA A 219 12.79 -20.48 3.89
N LEU A 220 12.66 -19.19 4.20
CA LEU A 220 13.69 -18.19 3.96
C LEU A 220 14.93 -18.42 4.84
N GLU A 221 14.73 -18.67 6.14
CA GLU A 221 15.81 -19.01 7.10
C GLU A 221 16.56 -20.27 6.64
N LYS A 222 15.83 -21.31 6.26
CA LYS A 222 16.41 -22.55 5.72
C LYS A 222 17.24 -22.29 4.46
N TYR A 223 16.74 -21.47 3.54
CA TYR A 223 17.49 -21.08 2.33
C TYR A 223 18.81 -20.39 2.66
N VAL A 224 18.80 -19.48 3.63
CA VAL A 224 19.99 -18.75 4.13
C VAL A 224 21.02 -19.75 4.68
N ASP A 225 20.58 -20.68 5.52
CA ASP A 225 21.44 -21.67 6.18
C ASP A 225 22.03 -22.67 5.18
N GLU A 226 21.22 -23.22 4.27
CA GLU A 226 21.67 -24.22 3.30
C GLU A 226 22.64 -23.68 2.26
N ARG A 227 22.54 -22.37 1.94
CA ARG A 227 23.39 -21.71 0.94
C ARG A 227 24.48 -20.84 1.57
N ASP A 228 24.57 -20.80 2.90
CA ASP A 228 25.52 -19.97 3.64
C ASP A 228 25.45 -18.49 3.25
N VAL A 229 24.24 -17.96 2.97
CA VAL A 229 24.05 -16.55 2.60
C VAL A 229 24.35 -15.65 3.80
N LYS A 230 25.35 -14.78 3.68
CA LYS A 230 25.81 -13.95 4.81
C LYS A 230 25.02 -12.66 4.95
N ASN A 231 25.00 -12.12 6.18
CA ASN A 231 24.45 -10.81 6.52
C ASN A 231 22.94 -10.66 6.20
N VAL A 232 22.16 -11.70 6.44
CA VAL A 232 20.68 -11.66 6.34
C VAL A 232 20.08 -11.68 7.74
N HIS A 233 19.21 -10.71 8.04
CA HIS A 233 18.58 -10.56 9.35
C HIS A 233 17.06 -10.64 9.25
N PHE A 234 16.46 -11.55 10.01
CA PHE A 234 15.01 -11.66 10.20
C PHE A 234 14.64 -11.10 11.56
N VAL A 235 14.15 -9.86 11.62
CA VAL A 235 13.89 -9.16 12.89
C VAL A 235 12.47 -9.39 13.44
N GLY A 236 11.65 -10.14 12.70
CA GLY A 236 10.28 -10.42 13.09
C GLY A 236 9.35 -9.23 12.92
N PHE A 237 8.11 -9.39 13.39
CA PHE A 237 7.10 -8.31 13.35
C PHE A 237 7.51 -7.14 14.23
N GLN A 238 7.43 -5.93 13.67
CA GLN A 238 7.64 -4.67 14.38
C GLN A 238 6.37 -3.82 14.31
N ASN A 239 6.04 -3.15 15.41
CA ASN A 239 4.88 -2.27 15.45
C ASN A 239 5.21 -0.88 14.90
N GLN A 240 4.21 -0.04 14.67
CA GLN A 240 4.31 1.25 13.99
C GLN A 240 5.27 2.25 14.68
N THR A 241 5.46 2.13 15.99
CA THR A 241 6.41 2.95 16.75
C THR A 241 7.87 2.52 16.55
N GLU A 242 8.13 1.26 16.19
CA GLU A 242 9.48 0.71 16.03
C GLU A 242 9.96 0.74 14.56
N LEU A 243 9.03 0.67 13.59
CA LEU A 243 9.35 0.66 12.15
C LEU A 243 10.26 1.81 11.69
N PRO A 244 10.10 3.07 12.17
CA PRO A 244 10.96 4.19 11.78
C PRO A 244 12.45 3.93 11.94
N LYS A 245 12.87 3.16 12.95
CA LYS A 245 14.29 2.84 13.18
C LYS A 245 14.89 2.01 12.05
N PHE A 246 14.11 1.09 11.47
CA PHE A 246 14.55 0.23 10.37
C PHE A 246 14.66 1.02 9.06
N TYR A 247 13.66 1.86 8.76
CA TYR A 247 13.74 2.77 7.61
C TYR A 247 14.93 3.72 7.73
N ALA A 248 15.17 4.31 8.90
CA ALA A 248 16.31 5.20 9.14
C ALA A 248 17.67 4.49 9.01
N ALA A 249 17.76 3.20 9.32
CA ALA A 249 18.97 2.41 9.21
C ALA A 249 19.27 1.93 7.79
N ALA A 250 18.27 1.91 6.91
CA ALA A 250 18.35 1.40 5.54
C ALA A 250 18.99 2.40 4.57
N ASP A 251 19.40 1.87 3.41
CA ASP A 251 19.95 2.61 2.28
C ASP A 251 19.12 2.38 1.00
N ILE A 252 18.49 1.21 0.84
CA ILE A 252 17.62 0.86 -0.28
C ILE A 252 16.40 0.13 0.26
N PHE A 253 15.22 0.48 -0.25
CA PHE A 253 13.99 -0.24 0.06
C PHE A 253 13.51 -1.06 -1.14
N VAL A 254 13.10 -2.31 -0.89
CA VAL A 254 12.62 -3.22 -1.94
C VAL A 254 11.27 -3.81 -1.59
N LEU A 255 10.31 -3.71 -2.52
CA LEU A 255 9.00 -4.35 -2.43
C LEU A 255 8.73 -5.20 -3.69
N PRO A 256 9.10 -6.48 -3.71
CA PRO A 256 8.98 -7.35 -4.88
C PRO A 256 7.57 -7.92 -5.07
N SER A 257 6.58 -7.39 -4.37
CA SER A 257 5.21 -7.93 -4.28
C SER A 257 4.59 -8.24 -5.63
N GLY A 258 3.85 -9.35 -5.65
CA GLY A 258 3.07 -9.82 -6.79
C GLY A 258 1.63 -9.29 -6.81
N VAL A 259 0.80 -9.98 -7.60
CA VAL A 259 -0.63 -9.68 -7.76
C VAL A 259 -1.34 -9.65 -6.40
N GLY A 260 -2.20 -8.63 -6.21
CA GLY A 260 -2.91 -8.36 -4.97
C GLY A 260 -2.26 -7.27 -4.10
N GLU A 261 -1.10 -6.72 -4.48
CA GLU A 261 -0.56 -5.52 -3.87
C GLU A 261 -1.20 -4.29 -4.50
N THR A 262 -2.34 -3.87 -3.95
CA THR A 262 -3.16 -2.80 -4.55
C THR A 262 -2.49 -1.44 -4.48
N TRP A 263 -1.64 -1.20 -3.47
CA TRP A 263 -0.84 0.02 -3.34
C TRP A 263 0.59 -0.28 -2.91
N GLY A 264 0.80 -0.65 -1.64
CA GLY A 264 2.10 -0.82 -1.03
C GLY A 264 2.52 0.39 -0.18
N LEU A 265 1.74 0.72 0.87
CA LEU A 265 1.98 1.87 1.77
C LEU A 265 3.40 1.92 2.36
N VAL A 266 4.05 0.78 2.52
CA VAL A 266 5.45 0.69 2.96
C VAL A 266 6.43 1.39 2.02
N VAL A 267 6.05 1.62 0.74
CA VAL A 267 6.83 2.44 -0.22
C VAL A 267 6.74 3.91 0.17
N ASN A 268 5.53 4.42 0.51
CA ASN A 268 5.38 5.78 1.03
C ASN A 268 6.22 5.97 2.30
N GLU A 269 6.16 5.00 3.21
CA GLU A 269 6.94 5.03 4.47
C GLU A 269 8.44 5.11 4.17
N ALA A 270 8.97 4.25 3.32
CA ALA A 270 10.38 4.24 2.93
C ALA A 270 10.83 5.57 2.27
N MET A 271 9.98 6.14 1.40
CA MET A 271 10.25 7.41 0.74
C MET A 271 10.27 8.60 1.70
N CYS A 272 9.51 8.57 2.80
CA CYS A 272 9.60 9.55 3.89
C CYS A 272 11.01 9.58 4.52
N PHE A 273 11.73 8.45 4.50
CA PHE A 273 13.11 8.34 4.98
C PHE A 273 14.16 8.56 3.88
N SER A 274 13.76 9.14 2.75
CA SER A 274 14.66 9.40 1.62
C SER A 274 15.35 8.15 1.09
N LEU A 275 14.65 7.02 1.05
CA LEU A 275 15.19 5.78 0.47
C LEU A 275 14.89 5.72 -1.02
N PRO A 276 15.87 5.38 -1.86
CA PRO A 276 15.57 4.86 -3.20
C PRO A 276 14.73 3.59 -3.08
N VAL A 277 13.79 3.39 -4.01
CA VAL A 277 12.82 2.30 -3.93
C VAL A 277 12.86 1.42 -5.17
N ILE A 278 12.89 0.10 -4.99
CA ILE A 278 12.77 -0.86 -6.09
C ILE A 278 11.49 -1.68 -5.87
N VAL A 279 10.62 -1.69 -6.87
CA VAL A 279 9.32 -2.38 -6.79
C VAL A 279 9.09 -3.24 -8.03
N SER A 280 8.27 -4.30 -7.91
CA SER A 280 7.82 -5.03 -9.09
C SER A 280 6.80 -4.20 -9.89
N ASN A 281 6.60 -4.54 -11.16
CA ASN A 281 5.58 -3.94 -12.04
C ASN A 281 4.14 -4.26 -11.60
N MET A 282 3.95 -5.12 -10.58
CA MET A 282 2.64 -5.48 -10.01
C MET A 282 2.29 -4.65 -8.77
N VAL A 283 3.22 -3.90 -8.18
CA VAL A 283 2.92 -3.01 -7.05
C VAL A 283 2.09 -1.82 -7.52
N GLY A 284 0.91 -1.62 -6.91
CA GLY A 284 -0.07 -0.63 -7.39
C GLY A 284 0.42 0.82 -7.37
N CYS A 285 1.26 1.19 -6.40
CA CYS A 285 1.86 2.52 -6.33
C CYS A 285 3.02 2.72 -7.32
N GLY A 286 3.53 1.65 -7.97
CA GLY A 286 4.76 1.71 -8.77
C GLY A 286 4.78 2.88 -9.74
N LYS A 287 3.81 2.99 -10.65
CA LYS A 287 3.77 4.09 -11.64
C LYS A 287 3.47 5.47 -11.07
N SER A 288 3.00 5.56 -9.82
CA SER A 288 2.69 6.83 -9.17
C SER A 288 3.84 7.35 -8.32
N LEU A 289 4.58 6.45 -7.65
CA LEU A 289 5.62 6.78 -6.70
C LEU A 289 7.03 6.52 -7.24
N VAL A 290 7.20 5.59 -8.19
CA VAL A 290 8.52 5.20 -8.67
C VAL A 290 8.74 5.70 -10.09
N HIS A 291 9.51 6.76 -10.22
CA HIS A 291 9.99 7.28 -11.50
C HIS A 291 11.27 6.52 -11.86
N HIS A 292 11.14 5.54 -12.75
CA HIS A 292 12.19 4.61 -13.12
C HIS A 292 13.47 5.35 -13.54
N GLY A 293 14.59 5.05 -12.89
CA GLY A 293 15.88 5.70 -13.12
C GLY A 293 16.06 7.09 -12.48
N GLN A 294 15.10 7.58 -11.67
CA GLN A 294 15.17 8.89 -11.02
C GLN A 294 15.15 8.79 -9.48
N ASN A 295 14.21 8.03 -8.92
CA ASN A 295 14.13 7.77 -7.48
C ASN A 295 14.13 6.28 -7.14
N GLY A 296 14.17 5.41 -8.15
CA GLY A 296 14.13 3.98 -7.98
C GLY A 296 13.97 3.24 -9.31
N PHE A 297 13.60 1.98 -9.21
CA PHE A 297 13.41 1.12 -10.36
C PHE A 297 12.13 0.29 -10.25
N ILE A 298 11.53 0.00 -11.41
CA ILE A 298 10.42 -0.95 -11.54
C ILE A 298 10.95 -2.12 -12.36
N PHE A 299 10.89 -3.33 -11.80
CA PHE A 299 11.33 -4.56 -12.44
C PHE A 299 10.14 -5.48 -12.77
N GLU A 300 10.34 -6.40 -13.70
CA GLU A 300 9.32 -7.38 -14.05
C GLU A 300 9.17 -8.43 -12.94
N LEU A 301 7.93 -8.70 -12.52
CA LEU A 301 7.62 -9.65 -11.46
C LEU A 301 8.29 -11.01 -11.70
N GLY A 302 9.08 -11.46 -10.73
CA GLY A 302 9.81 -12.73 -10.78
C GLY A 302 11.14 -12.66 -11.52
N ASN A 303 11.49 -11.52 -12.13
CA ASN A 303 12.80 -11.34 -12.79
C ASN A 303 13.87 -10.98 -11.74
N VAL A 304 14.41 -12.02 -11.12
CA VAL A 304 15.46 -11.91 -10.08
C VAL A 304 16.74 -11.28 -10.63
N GLU A 305 17.10 -11.55 -11.89
CA GLU A 305 18.29 -11.01 -12.54
C GLU A 305 18.19 -9.49 -12.71
N GLU A 306 17.04 -8.99 -13.17
CA GLU A 306 16.79 -7.56 -13.31
C GLU A 306 16.81 -6.86 -11.94
N LEU A 307 16.19 -7.46 -10.90
CA LEU A 307 16.23 -6.96 -9.52
C LEU A 307 17.68 -6.89 -9.01
N THR A 308 18.49 -7.94 -9.24
CA THR A 308 19.92 -7.96 -8.90
C THR A 308 20.66 -6.82 -9.59
N GLY A 309 20.44 -6.64 -10.90
CA GLY A 309 21.08 -5.58 -11.67
C GLY A 309 20.75 -4.17 -11.17
N PHE A 310 19.51 -3.92 -10.76
CA PHE A 310 19.12 -2.62 -10.19
C PHE A 310 19.71 -2.40 -8.80
N LEU A 311 19.82 -3.43 -7.97
CA LEU A 311 20.50 -3.36 -6.68
C LEU A 311 21.99 -3.06 -6.86
N ASP A 312 22.70 -3.81 -7.70
CA ASP A 312 24.12 -3.56 -8.03
C ASP A 312 24.32 -2.13 -8.56
N ASN A 313 23.42 -1.63 -9.41
CA ASN A 313 23.48 -0.29 -9.98
C ASN A 313 23.38 0.82 -8.91
N LEU A 314 22.52 0.66 -7.89
CA LEU A 314 22.40 1.61 -6.78
C LEU A 314 23.59 1.52 -5.83
N MET A 315 24.06 0.30 -5.54
CA MET A 315 25.15 0.06 -4.60
C MET A 315 26.50 0.58 -5.13
N ALA A 316 26.69 0.56 -6.44
CA ALA A 316 27.93 1.01 -7.08
C ALA A 316 28.19 2.51 -6.98
N ASP A 317 27.17 3.35 -6.71
CA ASP A 317 27.30 4.81 -6.70
C ASP A 317 26.54 5.46 -5.55
N LYS A 318 27.26 5.83 -4.48
CA LYS A 318 26.71 6.53 -3.31
C LYS A 318 26.04 7.87 -3.67
N ASN A 319 26.53 8.59 -4.68
CA ASN A 319 25.92 9.87 -5.09
C ASN A 319 24.55 9.63 -5.74
N LYS A 320 24.46 8.60 -6.57
CA LYS A 320 23.21 8.16 -7.18
C LYS A 320 22.20 7.72 -6.12
N LEU A 321 22.63 6.89 -5.19
CA LEU A 321 21.81 6.43 -4.07
C LEU A 321 21.22 7.62 -3.28
N ASN A 322 22.06 8.60 -2.92
CA ASN A 322 21.63 9.82 -2.25
C ASN A 322 20.71 10.70 -3.10
N SER A 323 20.98 10.82 -4.40
CA SER A 323 20.15 11.63 -5.30
C SER A 323 18.75 11.02 -5.49
N PHE A 324 18.68 9.70 -5.65
CA PHE A 324 17.42 8.95 -5.75
C PHE A 324 16.61 9.07 -4.47
N GLY A 325 17.27 8.97 -3.32
CA GLY A 325 16.63 9.16 -2.02
C GLY A 325 16.01 10.56 -1.87
N ARG A 326 16.72 11.62 -2.26
CA ARG A 326 16.18 12.99 -2.24
C ARG A 326 14.98 13.14 -3.18
N GLU A 327 15.00 12.49 -4.34
CA GLU A 327 13.87 12.53 -5.27
C GLU A 327 12.68 11.75 -4.72
N SER A 328 12.89 10.58 -4.09
CA SER A 328 11.86 9.86 -3.35
C SER A 328 11.15 10.77 -2.34
N PHE A 329 11.93 11.48 -1.53
CA PHE A 329 11.38 12.40 -0.51
C PHE A 329 10.52 13.51 -1.14
N LYS A 330 10.94 14.11 -2.25
CA LYS A 330 10.15 15.15 -2.94
C LYS A 330 8.82 14.59 -3.49
N ILE A 331 8.86 13.39 -4.07
CA ILE A 331 7.68 12.76 -4.65
C ILE A 331 6.65 12.45 -3.56
N VAL A 332 7.07 11.86 -2.43
CA VAL A 332 6.14 11.45 -1.37
C VAL A 332 5.42 12.62 -0.69
N GLN A 333 5.97 13.85 -0.74
CA GLN A 333 5.29 15.04 -0.23
C GLN A 333 3.92 15.30 -0.92
N ARG A 334 3.75 14.82 -2.15
CA ARG A 334 2.48 14.91 -2.89
C ARG A 334 1.48 13.81 -2.53
N PHE A 335 1.88 12.88 -1.66
CA PHE A 335 1.08 11.77 -1.16
C PHE A 335 0.91 11.91 0.35
N SER A 336 0.17 12.93 0.75
CA SER A 336 -0.05 13.33 2.15
C SER A 336 -1.55 13.36 2.46
N TYR A 337 -1.92 13.34 3.73
CA TYR A 337 -3.31 13.52 4.17
C TYR A 337 -3.91 14.83 3.67
N LYS A 338 -3.10 15.88 3.52
CA LYS A 338 -3.56 17.14 2.94
C LYS A 338 -4.04 16.98 1.50
N GLU A 339 -3.26 16.26 0.68
CA GLU A 339 -3.61 16.01 -0.72
C GLU A 339 -4.77 15.02 -0.85
N ASP A 340 -4.87 14.04 0.05
CA ASP A 340 -6.02 13.13 0.14
C ASP A 340 -7.31 13.90 0.43
N ILE A 341 -7.32 14.78 1.43
CA ILE A 341 -8.45 15.65 1.76
C ILE A 341 -8.77 16.61 0.60
N ASN A 342 -7.77 17.19 -0.05
CA ASN A 342 -7.97 18.07 -1.21
C ASN A 342 -8.75 17.36 -2.33
N GLY A 343 -8.45 16.10 -2.60
CA GLY A 343 -9.18 15.30 -3.59
C GLY A 343 -10.66 15.13 -3.23
N LEU A 344 -10.95 14.86 -1.96
CA LEU A 344 -12.32 14.78 -1.45
C LEU A 344 -13.05 16.14 -1.57
N LEU A 345 -12.41 17.24 -1.20
CA LEU A 345 -13.00 18.59 -1.31
C LEU A 345 -13.32 18.94 -2.76
N GLN A 346 -12.42 18.66 -3.71
CA GLN A 346 -12.69 18.86 -5.13
C GLN A 346 -13.88 18.03 -5.64
N ALA A 347 -14.03 16.78 -5.16
CA ALA A 347 -15.18 15.95 -5.48
C ALA A 347 -16.50 16.55 -4.92
N LEU A 348 -16.47 17.09 -3.71
CA LEU A 348 -17.60 17.78 -3.09
C LEU A 348 -18.01 19.03 -3.88
N ASP A 349 -17.05 19.86 -4.25
CA ASP A 349 -17.30 21.09 -5.05
C ASP A 349 -17.91 20.74 -6.42
N TYR A 350 -17.41 19.69 -7.06
CA TYR A 350 -17.97 19.19 -8.32
C TYR A 350 -19.43 18.75 -8.16
N ILE A 351 -19.78 18.05 -7.11
CA ILE A 351 -21.15 17.56 -6.84
C ILE A 351 -22.07 18.75 -6.55
N ASN A 352 -21.65 19.70 -5.73
CA ASN A 352 -22.44 20.89 -5.36
C ASN A 352 -22.73 21.75 -6.59
N ASN A 353 -21.72 22.04 -7.41
CA ASN A 353 -21.90 22.83 -8.63
C ASN A 353 -22.83 22.17 -9.65
N LYS A 354 -22.94 20.83 -9.66
CA LYS A 354 -23.85 20.10 -10.53
C LYS A 354 -25.32 20.15 -10.05
N ASN A 355 -25.53 20.30 -8.75
CA ASN A 355 -26.89 20.40 -8.18
C ASN A 355 -27.50 21.80 -8.30
N HIS A 356 -26.71 22.80 -8.71
CA HIS A 356 -27.14 24.16 -8.97
C HIS A 356 -27.35 24.49 -10.47
N LEU A 357 -27.16 23.52 -11.38
CA LEU A 357 -27.47 23.56 -12.82
C LEU A 357 -28.67 22.66 -13.14
#